data_0ccb7e95bb6edaa7e9e7c8451e8e94e5
#
_entry.id   0ccb7e95bb6edaa7e9e7c8451e8e94e5
#
_cell.length_a   1.000
_cell.length_b   1.000
_cell.length_c   1.000
_cell.angle_alpha   90.00
_cell.angle_beta   90.00
_cell.angle_gamma   90.00
#
_symmetry.space_group_name_H-M   'P 1'
#
loop_
_entity.id
_entity.type
_entity.pdbx_description
1 polymer ?
#
loop_
_entity_poly.entity_id
_entity_poly.type
_entity_poly.pdbx_seq_one_letter_code
_entity_poly.pdbx_strand_id
1 'polypeptide(L)'
;MEAFIEKFSRKYNLPAADCLRLIGLMERRVFCKGECVVRQGERNSDFYVVSRGIWLGHYLDDGADVSVWFAGEGEALFSTWGYVGNEVSKISIEAMCDAELYGISKADLEAFFARSAGAANFGRRLFEEQFLALENWMLSGGAPRAEERYRTLMEESPEL
;
A
#
# COMPACT_ATOMS: atom_id res chain seq x y z
N MET A 1 16.95 6.31 11.23
CA MET A 1 15.79 5.56 10.66
C MET A 1 15.36 6.24 9.38
N GLU A 2 15.11 5.49 8.32
CA GLU A 2 14.71 6.08 7.04
C GLU A 2 13.34 6.76 7.15
N ALA A 3 13.17 7.86 6.41
CA ALA A 3 11.98 8.71 6.52
C ALA A 3 10.66 7.96 6.27
N PHE A 4 10.65 7.02 5.30
CA PHE A 4 9.43 6.26 4.99
C PHE A 4 9.01 5.34 6.15
N ILE A 5 9.96 4.83 6.94
CA ILE A 5 9.67 3.99 8.11
C ILE A 5 9.04 4.83 9.22
N GLU A 6 9.52 6.05 9.42
CA GLU A 6 8.90 7.00 10.36
C GLU A 6 7.48 7.36 9.94
N LYS A 7 7.27 7.62 8.66
CA LYS A 7 5.95 7.90 8.10
C LYS A 7 5.01 6.71 8.27
N PHE A 8 5.50 5.50 7.99
CA PHE A 8 4.75 4.26 8.16
C PHE A 8 4.36 4.04 9.63
N SER A 9 5.30 4.16 10.55
CA SER A 9 5.06 4.05 11.99
C SER A 9 3.99 5.05 12.46
N ARG A 10 4.09 6.28 12.01
CA ARG A 10 3.19 7.37 12.41
C ARG A 10 1.80 7.20 11.82
N LYS A 11 1.71 6.87 10.52
CA LYS A 11 0.44 6.73 9.82
C LYS A 11 -0.45 5.64 10.42
N TYR A 12 0.15 4.50 10.75
CA TYR A 12 -0.59 3.35 11.26
C TYR A 12 -0.53 3.22 12.78
N ASN A 13 0.03 4.23 13.47
CA ASN A 13 0.18 4.24 14.92
C ASN A 13 0.85 2.96 15.44
N LEU A 14 2.00 2.62 14.83
CA LEU A 14 2.74 1.39 15.10
C LEU A 14 4.04 1.68 15.85
N PRO A 15 4.50 0.79 16.75
CA PRO A 15 5.80 0.93 17.38
C PRO A 15 6.93 0.93 16.36
N ALA A 16 7.84 1.92 16.44
CA ALA A 16 8.94 2.07 15.50
C ALA A 16 9.86 0.84 15.45
N ALA A 17 10.11 0.20 16.59
CA ALA A 17 10.94 -0.99 16.66
C ALA A 17 10.34 -2.17 15.87
N ASP A 18 9.02 -2.33 15.90
CA ASP A 18 8.32 -3.36 15.14
C ASP A 18 8.31 -3.05 13.65
N CYS A 19 8.16 -1.78 13.28
CA CYS A 19 8.29 -1.33 11.89
C CYS A 19 9.67 -1.66 11.33
N LEU A 20 10.73 -1.39 12.08
CA LEU A 20 12.10 -1.73 11.68
C LEU A 20 12.31 -3.23 11.50
N ARG A 21 11.75 -4.05 12.39
CA ARG A 21 11.83 -5.51 12.27
C ARG A 21 11.09 -6.00 11.03
N LEU A 22 9.89 -5.49 10.77
CA LEU A 22 9.11 -5.86 9.59
C LEU A 22 9.84 -5.48 8.31
N ILE A 23 10.27 -4.23 8.18
CA ILE A 23 10.98 -3.75 6.99
C ILE A 23 12.28 -4.54 6.77
N GLY A 24 12.96 -4.93 7.83
CA GLY A 24 14.16 -5.78 7.76
C GLY A 24 13.91 -7.17 7.16
N LEU A 25 12.67 -7.66 7.15
CA LEU A 25 12.25 -8.92 6.51
C LEU A 25 11.76 -8.73 5.09
N MET A 26 11.56 -7.49 4.66
CA MET A 26 11.01 -7.16 3.35
C MET A 26 12.11 -6.99 2.31
N GLU A 27 11.75 -7.21 1.06
CA GLU A 27 12.65 -7.05 -0.09
C GLU A 27 12.39 -5.74 -0.80
N ARG A 28 13.46 -4.97 -1.01
CA ARG A 28 13.42 -3.71 -1.76
C ARG A 28 13.23 -3.99 -3.25
N ARG A 29 12.27 -3.31 -3.88
CA ARG A 29 12.00 -3.39 -5.32
C ARG A 29 11.89 -2.00 -5.92
N VAL A 30 12.49 -1.82 -7.10
CA VAL A 30 12.52 -0.55 -7.84
C VAL A 30 11.68 -0.69 -9.10
N PHE A 31 10.91 0.35 -9.40
CA PHE A 31 9.98 0.38 -10.55
C PHE A 31 10.17 1.66 -11.35
N CYS A 32 10.05 1.53 -12.67
CA CYS A 32 9.94 2.69 -13.56
C CYS A 32 8.48 3.14 -13.63
N LYS A 33 8.27 4.41 -13.97
CA LYS A 33 6.95 4.94 -14.26
C LYS A 33 6.18 4.03 -15.22
N GLY A 34 4.95 3.70 -14.88
CA GLY A 34 4.05 2.86 -15.68
C GLY A 34 4.13 1.37 -15.39
N GLU A 35 5.11 0.91 -14.63
CA GLU A 35 5.19 -0.49 -14.23
C GLU A 35 4.18 -0.80 -13.12
N CYS A 36 3.58 -1.99 -13.20
CA CYS A 36 2.64 -2.48 -12.20
C CYS A 36 3.30 -3.46 -11.24
N VAL A 37 3.06 -3.31 -9.95
CA VAL A 37 3.42 -4.31 -8.94
C VAL A 37 2.32 -5.35 -8.78
N VAL A 38 1.08 -4.96 -9.01
CA VAL A 38 -0.10 -5.84 -9.07
C VAL A 38 -0.83 -5.56 -10.37
N ARG A 39 -1.26 -6.61 -11.07
CA ARG A 39 -2.03 -6.49 -12.32
C ARG A 39 -3.44 -7.03 -12.15
N GLN A 40 -4.42 -6.29 -12.65
CA GLN A 40 -5.81 -6.73 -12.72
C GLN A 40 -5.89 -8.09 -13.43
N GLY A 41 -6.60 -9.05 -12.84
CA GLY A 41 -6.75 -10.39 -13.37
C GLY A 41 -5.64 -11.38 -12.99
N GLU A 42 -4.58 -10.91 -12.34
CA GLU A 42 -3.49 -11.77 -11.86
C GLU A 42 -3.57 -11.97 -10.34
N ARG A 43 -3.01 -13.08 -9.87
CA ARG A 43 -2.90 -13.34 -8.43
C ARG A 43 -1.68 -12.64 -7.86
N ASN A 44 -1.86 -11.91 -6.79
CA ASN A 44 -0.76 -11.34 -6.00
C ASN A 44 -1.21 -11.26 -4.54
N SER A 45 -0.59 -12.05 -3.69
CA SER A 45 -0.88 -12.11 -2.25
C SER A 45 0.18 -11.41 -1.39
N ASP A 46 1.13 -10.71 -2.02
CA ASP A 46 2.18 -9.99 -1.30
C ASP A 46 1.65 -8.69 -0.68
N PHE A 47 2.36 -8.23 0.32
CA PHE A 47 2.12 -6.98 1.02
C PHE A 47 3.30 -6.04 0.81
N TYR A 48 3.03 -4.75 0.64
CA TYR A 48 4.05 -3.76 0.29
C TYR A 48 3.94 -2.50 1.15
N VAL A 49 5.09 -1.86 1.37
CA VAL A 49 5.19 -0.52 1.97
C VAL A 49 5.96 0.37 0.99
N VAL A 50 5.41 1.53 0.69
CA VAL A 50 6.02 2.49 -0.24
C VAL A 50 7.17 3.20 0.45
N SER A 51 8.37 3.10 -0.12
CA SER A 51 9.55 3.84 0.34
C SER A 51 9.80 5.11 -0.47
N ARG A 52 9.34 5.16 -1.72
CA ARG A 52 9.49 6.33 -2.59
C ARG A 52 8.47 6.29 -3.72
N GLY A 53 7.97 7.45 -4.12
CA GLY A 53 7.09 7.63 -5.29
C GLY A 53 5.61 7.55 -4.94
N ILE A 54 4.81 7.57 -5.99
CA ILE A 54 3.35 7.55 -5.93
C ILE A 54 2.82 6.36 -6.73
N TRP A 55 1.87 5.66 -6.14
CA TRP A 55 1.22 4.49 -6.71
C TRP A 55 -0.27 4.72 -6.89
N LEU A 56 -0.81 4.25 -8.00
CA LEU A 56 -2.21 4.35 -8.36
C LEU A 56 -2.85 2.97 -8.39
N GLY A 57 -3.91 2.77 -7.61
CA GLY A 57 -4.82 1.65 -7.76
C GLY A 57 -5.91 2.01 -8.78
N HIS A 58 -6.05 1.22 -9.86
CA HIS A 58 -7.03 1.45 -10.91
C HIS A 58 -7.53 0.15 -11.54
N TYR A 59 -8.64 0.20 -12.25
CA TYR A 59 -9.16 -0.95 -12.98
C TYR A 59 -9.83 -0.52 -14.30
N LEU A 60 -9.87 -1.46 -15.24
CA LEU A 60 -10.57 -1.30 -16.49
C LEU A 60 -11.99 -1.85 -16.36
N ASP A 61 -12.98 -1.03 -16.73
CA ASP A 61 -14.39 -1.39 -16.77
C ASP A 61 -14.98 -0.92 -18.11
N ASP A 62 -15.37 -1.88 -18.96
CA ASP A 62 -15.91 -1.64 -20.30
C ASP A 62 -15.08 -0.63 -21.14
N GLY A 63 -13.75 -0.77 -21.09
CA GLY A 63 -12.81 0.09 -21.81
C GLY A 63 -12.53 1.44 -21.15
N ALA A 64 -13.18 1.75 -20.03
CA ALA A 64 -12.89 2.92 -19.21
C ALA A 64 -11.91 2.56 -18.09
N ASP A 65 -10.90 3.39 -17.88
CA ASP A 65 -9.94 3.24 -16.78
C ASP A 65 -10.43 4.06 -15.58
N VAL A 66 -10.67 3.36 -14.47
CA VAL A 66 -11.21 3.95 -13.24
C VAL A 66 -10.15 3.98 -12.16
N SER A 67 -9.76 5.16 -11.73
CA SER A 67 -8.84 5.37 -10.59
C SER A 67 -9.57 5.15 -9.28
N VAL A 68 -8.97 4.36 -8.39
CA VAL A 68 -9.57 3.98 -7.11
C VAL A 68 -8.92 4.73 -5.95
N TRP A 69 -7.59 4.64 -5.83
CA TRP A 69 -6.85 5.29 -4.75
C TRP A 69 -5.40 5.57 -5.16
N PHE A 70 -4.75 6.44 -4.40
CA PHE A 70 -3.31 6.69 -4.48
C PHE A 70 -2.65 6.31 -3.16
N ALA A 71 -1.38 5.90 -3.24
CA ALA A 71 -0.54 5.67 -2.09
C ALA A 71 0.83 6.32 -2.30
N GLY A 72 1.36 6.93 -1.25
CA GLY A 72 2.67 7.59 -1.26
C GLY A 72 3.58 7.03 -0.18
N GLU A 73 4.71 7.68 0.01
CA GLU A 73 5.76 7.29 0.97
C GLU A 73 5.19 6.99 2.37
N GLY A 74 5.56 5.84 2.92
CA GLY A 74 5.13 5.38 4.24
C GLY A 74 3.77 4.71 4.25
N GLU A 75 3.06 4.62 3.13
CA GLU A 75 1.77 3.95 3.04
C GLU A 75 1.93 2.48 2.63
N ALA A 76 1.06 1.64 3.18
CA ALA A 76 0.94 0.25 2.78
C ALA A 76 0.08 0.13 1.52
N LEU A 77 0.39 -0.84 0.67
CA LEU A 77 -0.46 -1.21 -0.46
C LEU A 77 -0.43 -2.72 -0.70
N PHE A 78 -1.53 -3.24 -1.16
CA PHE A 78 -1.67 -4.65 -1.52
C PHE A 78 -3.02 -4.86 -2.23
N SER A 79 -3.15 -5.98 -2.94
CA SER A 79 -4.44 -6.42 -3.44
C SER A 79 -5.20 -7.13 -2.33
N THR A 80 -6.30 -6.56 -1.87
CA THR A 80 -7.15 -7.19 -0.85
C THR A 80 -7.69 -8.54 -1.34
N TRP A 81 -8.06 -8.64 -2.62
CA TRP A 81 -8.52 -9.90 -3.21
C TRP A 81 -7.44 -10.97 -3.17
N GLY A 82 -6.19 -10.61 -3.49
CA GLY A 82 -5.08 -11.55 -3.44
C GLY A 82 -4.66 -11.91 -2.03
N TYR A 83 -4.46 -10.91 -1.19
CA TYR A 83 -3.95 -11.13 0.17
C TYR A 83 -4.98 -11.79 1.09
N VAL A 84 -6.22 -11.31 1.11
CA VAL A 84 -7.27 -11.81 2.01
C VAL A 84 -8.09 -12.91 1.35
N GLY A 85 -8.53 -12.69 0.12
CA GLY A 85 -9.49 -13.55 -0.56
C GLY A 85 -8.89 -14.73 -1.31
N ASN A 86 -7.57 -14.78 -1.50
CA ASN A 86 -6.88 -15.75 -2.35
C ASN A 86 -7.48 -15.82 -3.77
N GLU A 87 -7.85 -14.66 -4.31
CA GLU A 87 -8.46 -14.49 -5.62
C GLU A 87 -7.56 -13.64 -6.53
N VAL A 88 -7.90 -13.56 -7.81
CA VAL A 88 -7.25 -12.63 -8.73
C VAL A 88 -7.58 -11.20 -8.34
N SER A 89 -6.62 -10.28 -8.51
CA SER A 89 -6.83 -8.88 -8.22
C SER A 89 -7.83 -8.25 -9.18
N LYS A 90 -8.75 -7.46 -8.67
CA LYS A 90 -9.71 -6.69 -9.48
C LYS A 90 -9.17 -5.31 -9.85
N ILE A 91 -7.98 -4.95 -9.35
CA ILE A 91 -7.31 -3.70 -9.67
C ILE A 91 -5.87 -3.96 -10.10
N SER A 92 -5.30 -3.01 -10.85
CA SER A 92 -3.87 -2.87 -11.03
C SER A 92 -3.32 -1.84 -10.05
N ILE A 93 -2.07 -2.02 -9.62
CA ILE A 93 -1.35 -1.04 -8.80
C ILE A 93 -0.11 -0.63 -9.58
N GLU A 94 -0.09 0.61 -10.04
CA GLU A 94 0.86 1.14 -11.03
C GLU A 94 1.69 2.27 -10.45
N ALA A 95 2.99 2.28 -10.76
CA ALA A 95 3.88 3.37 -10.41
C ALA A 95 3.61 4.59 -11.31
N MET A 96 3.29 5.73 -10.69
CA MET A 96 2.99 6.99 -11.40
C MET A 96 4.25 7.80 -11.73
N CYS A 97 5.37 7.41 -11.19
CA CYS A 97 6.71 7.96 -11.40
C CYS A 97 7.71 6.85 -11.13
N ASP A 98 9.01 7.12 -11.28
CA ASP A 98 10.03 6.19 -10.81
C ASP A 98 9.87 6.02 -9.30
N ALA A 99 9.69 4.79 -8.85
CA ALA A 99 9.21 4.49 -7.51
C ALA A 99 9.95 3.29 -6.90
N GLU A 100 9.78 3.16 -5.59
CA GLU A 100 10.40 2.10 -4.81
C GLU A 100 9.44 1.65 -3.72
N LEU A 101 9.43 0.35 -3.45
CA LEU A 101 8.69 -0.22 -2.34
C LEU A 101 9.46 -1.39 -1.73
N TYR A 102 9.03 -1.77 -0.55
CA TYR A 102 9.44 -3.00 0.12
C TYR A 102 8.29 -3.98 0.10
N GLY A 103 8.56 -5.22 -0.27
CA GLY A 103 7.56 -6.28 -0.40
C GLY A 103 7.86 -7.48 0.48
N ILE A 104 6.83 -8.16 0.92
CA ILE A 104 6.90 -9.39 1.71
C ILE A 104 5.76 -10.32 1.28
N SER A 105 6.05 -11.63 1.25
CA SER A 105 5.01 -12.62 0.97
C SER A 105 3.99 -12.68 2.12
N LYS A 106 2.77 -13.09 1.80
CA LYS A 106 1.73 -13.34 2.81
C LYS A 106 2.21 -14.33 3.89
N ALA A 107 2.87 -15.41 3.48
CA ALA A 107 3.37 -16.42 4.42
C ALA A 107 4.36 -15.83 5.42
N ASP A 108 5.31 -15.03 4.95
CA ASP A 108 6.33 -14.41 5.81
C ASP A 108 5.73 -13.31 6.70
N LEU A 109 4.78 -12.55 6.18
CA LEU A 109 4.07 -11.54 6.98
C LEU A 109 3.25 -12.18 8.09
N GLU A 110 2.51 -13.25 7.79
CA GLU A 110 1.74 -13.99 8.79
C GLU A 110 2.65 -14.65 9.83
N ALA A 111 3.81 -15.16 9.42
CA ALA A 111 4.82 -15.68 10.34
C ALA A 111 5.34 -14.58 11.29
N PHE A 112 5.53 -13.37 10.78
CA PHE A 112 5.89 -12.21 11.61
C PHE A 112 4.79 -11.90 12.64
N PHE A 113 3.53 -11.87 12.24
CA PHE A 113 2.41 -11.63 13.17
C PHE A 113 2.27 -12.73 14.22
N ALA A 114 2.61 -13.98 13.88
CA ALA A 114 2.51 -15.12 14.79
C ALA A 114 3.63 -15.21 15.84
N ARG A 115 4.67 -14.36 15.74
CA ARG A 115 5.85 -14.44 16.62
C ARG A 115 5.57 -14.08 18.07
N SER A 116 4.61 -13.17 18.31
CA SER A 116 4.28 -12.68 19.64
C SER A 116 2.91 -12.01 19.65
N ALA A 117 2.36 -11.80 20.85
CA ALA A 117 1.14 -11.01 21.00
C ALA A 117 1.34 -9.55 20.51
N GLY A 118 2.53 -8.98 20.72
CA GLY A 118 2.86 -7.64 20.23
C GLY A 118 2.86 -7.57 18.72
N ALA A 119 3.43 -8.55 18.02
CA ALA A 119 3.42 -8.62 16.56
C ALA A 119 2.00 -8.83 16.02
N ALA A 120 1.18 -9.64 16.67
CA ALA A 120 -0.23 -9.82 16.31
C ALA A 120 -1.03 -8.51 16.48
N ASN A 121 -0.81 -7.78 17.55
CA ASN A 121 -1.42 -6.46 17.77
C ASN A 121 -0.96 -5.44 16.73
N PHE A 122 0.29 -5.47 16.34
CA PHE A 122 0.83 -4.67 15.23
C PHE A 122 0.02 -4.94 13.95
N GLY A 123 -0.16 -6.19 13.57
CA GLY A 123 -0.94 -6.58 12.39
C GLY A 123 -2.40 -6.13 12.47
N ARG A 124 -3.02 -6.30 13.62
CA ARG A 124 -4.40 -5.86 13.85
C ARG A 124 -4.54 -4.34 13.64
N ARG A 125 -3.66 -3.53 14.23
CA ARG A 125 -3.66 -2.08 14.04
C ARG A 125 -3.44 -1.67 12.58
N LEU A 126 -2.49 -2.31 11.92
CA LEU A 126 -2.19 -2.06 10.52
C LEU A 126 -3.46 -2.24 9.65
N PHE A 127 -4.17 -3.33 9.81
CA PHE A 127 -5.38 -3.61 9.04
C PHE A 127 -6.58 -2.77 9.48
N GLU A 128 -6.70 -2.43 10.76
CA GLU A 128 -7.73 -1.49 11.23
C GLU A 128 -7.56 -0.11 10.57
N GLU A 129 -6.35 0.40 10.49
CA GLU A 129 -6.05 1.68 9.83
C GLU A 129 -6.31 1.62 8.32
N GLN A 130 -6.02 0.49 7.68
CA GLN A 130 -6.38 0.29 6.27
C GLN A 130 -7.90 0.32 6.07
N PHE A 131 -8.64 -0.27 6.98
CA PHE A 131 -10.10 -0.28 6.94
C PHE A 131 -10.68 1.14 7.11
N LEU A 132 -10.14 1.90 8.05
CA LEU A 132 -10.50 3.30 8.27
C LEU A 132 -10.21 4.15 7.03
N ALA A 133 -9.04 3.96 6.41
CA ALA A 133 -8.67 4.67 5.19
C ALA A 133 -9.65 4.37 4.05
N LEU A 134 -10.11 3.13 3.91
CA LEU A 134 -11.10 2.74 2.92
C LEU A 134 -12.44 3.46 3.14
N GLU A 135 -12.95 3.49 4.36
CA GLU A 135 -14.20 4.19 4.68
C GLU A 135 -14.10 5.69 4.44
N ASN A 136 -13.00 6.30 4.84
CA ASN A 136 -12.74 7.72 4.59
C ASN A 136 -12.72 8.02 3.09
N TRP A 137 -12.11 7.15 2.30
CA TRP A 137 -12.11 7.27 0.84
C TRP A 137 -13.54 7.17 0.29
N MET A 138 -14.34 6.23 0.74
CA MET A 138 -15.74 6.08 0.31
C MET A 138 -16.57 7.35 0.60
N LEU A 139 -16.40 7.94 1.79
CA LEU A 139 -17.10 9.16 2.17
C LEU A 139 -16.61 10.40 1.41
N SER A 140 -15.36 10.42 0.98
CA SER A 140 -14.81 11.53 0.19
C SER A 140 -15.26 11.54 -1.28
N GLY A 141 -16.15 10.64 -1.68
CA GLY A 141 -16.76 10.59 -3.00
C GLY A 141 -16.07 9.67 -4.00
N GLY A 142 -15.13 8.86 -3.54
CA GLY A 142 -14.54 7.80 -4.37
C GLY A 142 -13.78 8.29 -5.59
N ALA A 143 -13.87 7.52 -6.69
CA ALA A 143 -13.09 7.71 -7.90
C ALA A 143 -13.15 9.12 -8.54
N PRO A 144 -14.31 9.85 -8.59
CA PRO A 144 -14.36 11.18 -9.19
C PRO A 144 -13.45 12.21 -8.52
N ARG A 145 -13.04 11.98 -7.28
CA ARG A 145 -12.15 12.86 -6.53
C ARG A 145 -10.71 12.37 -6.44
N ALA A 146 -10.37 11.29 -7.14
CA ALA A 146 -9.01 10.75 -7.13
C ALA A 146 -7.99 11.77 -7.66
N GLU A 147 -8.33 12.54 -8.70
CA GLU A 147 -7.46 13.60 -9.22
C GLU A 147 -7.22 14.72 -8.20
N GLU A 148 -8.25 15.11 -7.46
CA GLU A 148 -8.12 16.11 -6.39
C GLU A 148 -7.20 15.58 -5.27
N ARG A 149 -7.38 14.33 -4.89
CA ARG A 149 -6.51 13.67 -3.89
C ARG A 149 -5.06 13.56 -4.36
N TYR A 150 -4.85 13.24 -5.63
CA TYR A 150 -3.53 13.23 -6.24
C TYR A 150 -2.89 14.62 -6.18
N ARG A 151 -3.64 15.66 -6.53
CA ARG A 151 -3.17 17.05 -6.46
C ARG A 151 -2.80 17.44 -5.05
N THR A 152 -3.65 17.13 -4.06
CA THR A 152 -3.38 17.38 -2.64
C THR A 152 -2.12 16.66 -2.18
N LEU A 153 -1.97 15.39 -2.56
CA LEU A 153 -0.78 14.60 -2.22
C LEU A 153 0.50 15.24 -2.79
N MET A 154 0.45 15.74 -4.03
CA MET A 154 1.59 16.43 -4.66
C MET A 154 1.90 17.76 -4.00
N GLU A 155 0.90 18.49 -3.50
CA GLU A 155 1.07 19.74 -2.77
C GLU A 155 1.67 19.50 -1.36
N GLU A 156 1.25 18.42 -0.69
CA GLU A 156 1.74 18.05 0.64
C GLU A 156 3.12 17.39 0.61
N SER A 157 3.49 16.80 -0.51
CA SER A 157 4.75 16.09 -0.71
C SER A 157 5.41 16.50 -2.02
N PRO A 158 5.90 17.77 -2.12
CA PRO A 158 6.48 18.28 -3.36
C PRO A 158 7.78 17.59 -3.78
N GLU A 159 8.38 16.80 -2.89
CA GLU A 159 9.55 15.98 -3.17
C GLU A 159 9.23 14.72 -4.00
N LEU A 160 7.97 14.40 -4.21
CA LEU A 160 7.52 13.32 -5.07
C LEU A 160 7.32 13.82 -6.52
#